data_6b600aa6f5c433fa4c44c05bf8aa9973
#
_entry.id   6b600aa6f5c433fa4c44c05bf8aa9973
#
_cell.length_a   1.000
_cell.length_b   1.000
_cell.length_c   1.000
_cell.angle_alpha   90.00
_cell.angle_beta   90.00
_cell.angle_gamma   90.00
#
_symmetry.space_group_name_H-M   'P 1'
#
loop_
_entity.id
_entity.type
_entity.pdbx_description
1 polymer ?
#
loop_
_entity_poly.entity_id
_entity_poly.type
_entity_poly.pdbx_seq_one_letter_code
_entity_poly.pdbx_strand_id
1 'polypeptide(L)'
;MELYEIKNGLNKAHLLIEEFYRSIDIESYRREIEGLTIVTEQDNFWDDANKAKITYDKLNKMKKIVDQYDVLATTLNNLDETYELVKSSEEVEFLEILESDYLKFQEDLDKFEKMMLLSGEHDNLNAIVEIHPGAGGTESQDWAEMLFRMYQRYASRKDWKVEVLDYLDGDVAGIKSVTMLIKGEDVYGHLKAEKGVHRLVRLSPFDSAKRRHTSFASVDVMPEFNNEIEIDIKNEDLKIDTYRASGAGGQHINKTDSAVRITHIPTNIVVTCQSQRSQ
;
A
#
# COMPACT_ATOMS: atom_id res chain seq x y z
N MET A 1 -11.33 4.22 33.50
CA MET A 1 -11.84 5.37 32.72
C MET A 1 -13.04 5.97 33.41
N GLU A 2 -13.26 7.30 33.34
CA GLU A 2 -14.46 7.90 33.96
C GLU A 2 -15.66 7.74 33.02
N LEU A 3 -16.86 7.52 33.60
CA LEU A 3 -18.12 7.36 32.84
C LEU A 3 -18.37 8.50 31.84
N TYR A 4 -17.96 9.73 32.18
CA TYR A 4 -18.07 10.89 31.29
C TYR A 4 -17.19 10.76 30.04
N GLU A 5 -16.00 10.18 30.17
CA GLU A 5 -15.10 9.96 29.03
C GLU A 5 -15.67 8.94 28.06
N ILE A 6 -16.25 7.84 28.60
CA ILE A 6 -16.93 6.83 27.78
C ILE A 6 -18.11 7.46 27.02
N LYS A 7 -18.96 8.25 27.70
CA LYS A 7 -20.10 8.89 27.02
C LYS A 7 -19.68 9.82 25.88
N ASN A 8 -18.63 10.61 26.10
CA ASN A 8 -18.10 11.47 25.05
C ASN A 8 -17.55 10.67 23.87
N GLY A 9 -16.92 9.55 24.16
CA GLY A 9 -16.41 8.62 23.12
C GLY A 9 -17.55 7.98 22.33
N LEU A 10 -18.60 7.50 23.00
CA LEU A 10 -19.79 6.94 22.34
C LEU A 10 -20.48 7.98 21.44
N ASN A 11 -20.63 9.23 21.91
CA ASN A 11 -21.20 10.30 21.08
C ASN A 11 -20.38 10.59 19.81
N LYS A 12 -19.04 10.53 19.90
CA LYS A 12 -18.16 10.66 18.73
C LYS A 12 -18.30 9.48 17.79
N ALA A 13 -18.39 8.25 18.35
CA ALA A 13 -18.56 7.04 17.56
C ALA A 13 -19.88 7.05 16.77
N HIS A 14 -20.97 7.55 17.34
CA HIS A 14 -22.24 7.73 16.62
C HIS A 14 -22.08 8.60 15.38
N LEU A 15 -21.38 9.73 15.50
CA LEU A 15 -21.14 10.64 14.38
C LEU A 15 -20.30 9.96 13.28
N LEU A 16 -19.26 9.21 13.67
CA LEU A 16 -18.40 8.49 12.71
C LEU A 16 -19.16 7.36 12.00
N ILE A 17 -19.96 6.57 12.72
CA ILE A 17 -20.76 5.49 12.12
C ILE A 17 -21.81 6.05 11.16
N GLU A 18 -22.43 7.19 11.49
CA GLU A 18 -23.35 7.88 10.58
C GLU A 18 -22.61 8.43 9.34
N GLU A 19 -21.42 8.96 9.49
CA GLU A 19 -20.56 9.39 8.38
C GLU A 19 -20.18 8.21 7.48
N PHE A 20 -19.81 7.07 8.04
CA PHE A 20 -19.52 5.86 7.28
C PHE A 20 -20.75 5.36 6.52
N TYR A 21 -21.92 5.35 7.14
CA TYR A 21 -23.16 4.95 6.48
C TYR A 21 -23.41 5.76 5.21
N ARG A 22 -23.20 7.09 5.28
CA ARG A 22 -23.41 8.01 4.17
C ARG A 22 -22.31 7.94 3.12
N SER A 23 -21.05 7.91 3.54
CA SER A 23 -19.89 7.96 2.64
C SER A 23 -19.72 6.68 1.83
N ILE A 24 -20.06 5.53 2.42
CA ILE A 24 -19.99 4.21 1.77
C ILE A 24 -21.26 3.94 0.95
N ASP A 25 -22.37 4.60 1.26
CA ASP A 25 -23.73 4.27 0.76
C ASP A 25 -24.07 2.80 1.02
N ILE A 26 -24.12 2.43 2.30
CA ILE A 26 -24.38 1.06 2.77
C ILE A 26 -25.65 0.47 2.12
N GLU A 27 -26.70 1.28 1.90
CA GLU A 27 -27.92 0.82 1.24
C GLU A 27 -27.70 0.45 -0.23
N SER A 28 -26.82 1.15 -0.93
CA SER A 28 -26.44 0.79 -2.29
C SER A 28 -25.65 -0.52 -2.30
N TYR A 29 -24.73 -0.71 -1.34
CA TYR A 29 -23.98 -1.96 -1.19
C TYR A 29 -24.89 -3.13 -0.90
N ARG A 30 -25.88 -3.01 -0.02
CA ARG A 30 -26.86 -4.06 0.27
C ARG A 30 -27.64 -4.49 -0.98
N ARG A 31 -28.13 -3.53 -1.76
CA ARG A 31 -28.84 -3.80 -3.03
C ARG A 31 -27.93 -4.49 -4.06
N GLU A 32 -26.67 -4.05 -4.15
CA GLU A 32 -25.72 -4.64 -5.09
C GLU A 32 -25.33 -6.08 -4.66
N ILE A 33 -25.17 -6.33 -3.35
CA ILE A 33 -24.95 -7.66 -2.78
C ILE A 33 -26.10 -8.61 -3.15
N GLU A 34 -27.35 -8.16 -3.00
CA GLU A 34 -28.51 -8.96 -3.40
C GLU A 34 -28.47 -9.29 -4.90
N GLY A 35 -28.21 -8.28 -5.74
CA GLY A 35 -28.10 -8.48 -7.19
C GLY A 35 -26.98 -9.45 -7.58
N LEU A 36 -25.79 -9.28 -7.00
CA LEU A 36 -24.64 -10.16 -7.26
C LEU A 36 -24.87 -11.57 -6.72
N THR A 37 -25.55 -11.72 -5.58
CA THR A 37 -25.90 -13.04 -5.02
C THR A 37 -26.81 -13.81 -5.99
N ILE A 38 -27.84 -13.16 -6.55
CA ILE A 38 -28.72 -13.77 -7.55
C ILE A 38 -27.92 -14.22 -8.79
N VAL A 39 -26.93 -13.41 -9.22
CA VAL A 39 -26.07 -13.76 -10.36
C VAL A 39 -25.21 -14.98 -10.05
N THR A 40 -24.67 -15.10 -8.82
CA THR A 40 -23.81 -16.23 -8.42
C THR A 40 -24.57 -17.55 -8.29
N GLU A 41 -25.91 -17.52 -8.14
CA GLU A 41 -26.80 -18.70 -8.04
C GLU A 41 -27.25 -19.23 -9.40
N GLN A 42 -26.92 -18.57 -10.51
CA GLN A 42 -27.28 -19.02 -11.85
C GLN A 42 -26.46 -20.25 -12.29
N ASP A 43 -27.08 -21.22 -12.94
CA ASP A 43 -26.42 -22.47 -13.35
C ASP A 43 -25.19 -22.29 -14.24
N ASN A 44 -25.17 -21.22 -15.05
CA ASN A 44 -24.09 -20.90 -15.99
C ASN A 44 -23.02 -19.91 -15.40
N PHE A 45 -23.12 -19.59 -14.14
CA PHE A 45 -22.18 -18.60 -13.51
C PHE A 45 -20.72 -19.06 -13.57
N TRP A 46 -20.47 -20.34 -13.42
CA TRP A 46 -19.14 -20.94 -13.36
C TRP A 46 -18.54 -21.29 -14.73
N ASP A 47 -19.26 -21.09 -15.83
CA ASP A 47 -18.80 -21.40 -17.19
C ASP A 47 -17.59 -20.52 -17.59
N ASP A 48 -17.53 -19.27 -17.08
CA ASP A 48 -16.40 -18.36 -17.26
C ASP A 48 -15.70 -18.13 -15.91
N ALA A 49 -14.66 -18.92 -15.65
CA ALA A 49 -13.93 -18.90 -14.38
C ALA A 49 -13.35 -17.53 -14.02
N ASN A 50 -12.92 -16.73 -15.01
CA ASN A 50 -12.34 -15.40 -14.77
C ASN A 50 -13.41 -14.40 -14.34
N LYS A 51 -14.54 -14.35 -15.03
CA LYS A 51 -15.68 -13.48 -14.66
C LYS A 51 -16.27 -13.91 -13.32
N ALA A 52 -16.42 -15.22 -13.11
CA ALA A 52 -16.94 -15.77 -11.85
C ALA A 52 -16.05 -15.33 -10.68
N LYS A 53 -14.73 -15.45 -10.81
CA LYS A 53 -13.77 -15.02 -9.78
C LYS A 53 -13.90 -13.53 -9.48
N ILE A 54 -13.87 -12.67 -10.50
CA ILE A 54 -13.98 -11.21 -10.32
C ILE A 54 -15.29 -10.84 -9.61
N THR A 55 -16.41 -11.43 -10.05
CA THR A 55 -17.71 -11.16 -9.44
C THR A 55 -17.78 -11.64 -7.99
N TYR A 56 -17.24 -12.82 -7.70
CA TYR A 56 -17.24 -13.40 -6.37
C TYR A 56 -16.33 -12.62 -5.41
N ASP A 57 -15.15 -12.19 -5.87
CA ASP A 57 -14.23 -11.35 -5.09
C ASP A 57 -14.90 -10.00 -4.76
N LYS A 58 -15.59 -9.38 -5.73
CA LYS A 58 -16.35 -8.15 -5.50
C LYS A 58 -17.45 -8.35 -4.47
N LEU A 59 -18.25 -9.41 -4.61
CA LEU A 59 -19.32 -9.77 -3.68
C LEU A 59 -18.79 -9.95 -2.24
N ASN A 60 -17.70 -10.72 -2.09
CA ASN A 60 -17.10 -10.96 -0.78
C ASN A 60 -16.54 -9.68 -0.13
N LYS A 61 -15.90 -8.81 -0.93
CA LYS A 61 -15.41 -7.52 -0.45
C LYS A 61 -16.56 -6.65 0.07
N MET A 62 -17.64 -6.57 -0.68
CA MET A 62 -18.81 -5.77 -0.28
C MET A 62 -19.51 -6.35 0.95
N LYS A 63 -19.69 -7.67 1.02
CA LYS A 63 -20.23 -8.35 2.21
C LYS A 63 -19.39 -8.09 3.44
N LYS A 64 -18.06 -8.24 3.35
CA LYS A 64 -17.13 -7.95 4.45
C LYS A 64 -17.32 -6.54 5.01
N ILE A 65 -17.48 -5.54 4.14
CA ILE A 65 -17.68 -4.14 4.56
C ILE A 65 -19.01 -3.96 5.28
N VAL A 66 -20.11 -4.46 4.70
CA VAL A 66 -21.45 -4.32 5.29
C VAL A 66 -21.55 -5.08 6.62
N ASP A 67 -21.04 -6.32 6.69
CA ASP A 67 -21.06 -7.13 7.90
C ASP A 67 -20.27 -6.46 9.04
N GLN A 68 -19.10 -5.89 8.74
CA GLN A 68 -18.29 -5.18 9.73
C GLN A 68 -18.99 -3.89 10.19
N TYR A 69 -19.61 -3.15 9.29
CA TYR A 69 -20.43 -1.99 9.64
C TYR A 69 -21.58 -2.36 10.56
N ASP A 70 -22.33 -3.41 10.22
CA ASP A 70 -23.48 -3.88 10.99
C ASP A 70 -23.07 -4.35 12.42
N VAL A 71 -21.92 -5.03 12.52
CA VAL A 71 -21.33 -5.40 13.81
C VAL A 71 -20.98 -4.17 14.64
N LEU A 72 -20.34 -3.16 14.05
CA LEU A 72 -19.99 -1.91 14.76
C LEU A 72 -21.23 -1.15 15.21
N ALA A 73 -22.22 -1.00 14.35
CA ALA A 73 -23.47 -0.31 14.67
C ALA A 73 -24.23 -1.03 15.80
N THR A 74 -24.30 -2.38 15.77
CA THR A 74 -24.93 -3.18 16.80
C THR A 74 -24.16 -3.08 18.13
N THR A 75 -22.82 -3.16 18.08
CA THR A 75 -21.98 -3.06 19.28
C THR A 75 -22.10 -1.69 19.93
N LEU A 76 -22.18 -0.60 19.14
CA LEU A 76 -22.39 0.75 19.65
C LEU A 76 -23.73 0.87 20.39
N ASN A 77 -24.80 0.33 19.82
CA ASN A 77 -26.12 0.32 20.50
C ASN A 77 -26.08 -0.46 21.82
N ASN A 78 -25.43 -1.63 21.83
CA ASN A 78 -25.27 -2.43 23.05
C ASN A 78 -24.46 -1.66 24.12
N LEU A 79 -23.43 -0.93 23.72
CA LEU A 79 -22.63 -0.10 24.63
C LEU A 79 -23.44 1.06 25.23
N ASP A 80 -24.33 1.69 24.43
CA ASP A 80 -25.23 2.72 24.95
C ASP A 80 -26.22 2.15 25.98
N GLU A 81 -26.79 0.96 25.71
CA GLU A 81 -27.68 0.27 26.66
C GLU A 81 -26.93 -0.06 27.97
N THR A 82 -25.71 -0.63 27.82
CA THR A 82 -24.87 -0.97 28.97
C THR A 82 -24.48 0.29 29.76
N TYR A 83 -24.13 1.38 29.06
CA TYR A 83 -23.84 2.64 29.73
C TYR A 83 -25.01 3.18 30.56
N GLU A 84 -26.24 3.15 30.08
CA GLU A 84 -27.42 3.58 30.86
C GLU A 84 -27.70 2.64 32.07
N LEU A 85 -27.42 1.34 31.93
CA LEU A 85 -27.49 0.40 33.04
C LEU A 85 -26.45 0.70 34.14
N VAL A 86 -25.19 0.90 33.74
CA VAL A 86 -24.08 1.25 34.67
C VAL A 86 -24.35 2.57 35.37
N LYS A 87 -24.87 3.57 34.65
CA LYS A 87 -25.23 4.87 35.23
C LYS A 87 -26.33 4.77 36.28
N SER A 88 -27.23 3.80 36.16
CA SER A 88 -28.32 3.55 37.12
C SER A 88 -27.94 2.61 38.28
N SER A 89 -26.85 1.83 38.14
CA SER A 89 -26.32 0.91 39.16
C SER A 89 -25.07 1.54 39.79
N GLU A 90 -24.90 1.38 41.10
CA GLU A 90 -23.66 1.78 41.81
C GLU A 90 -22.60 0.68 41.82
N GLU A 91 -22.72 -0.36 40.97
CA GLU A 91 -21.85 -1.54 41.00
C GLU A 91 -20.59 -1.32 40.14
N VAL A 92 -19.43 -1.38 40.76
CA VAL A 92 -18.10 -1.14 40.11
C VAL A 92 -17.79 -2.20 39.03
N GLU A 93 -18.29 -3.43 39.24
CA GLU A 93 -18.04 -4.57 38.31
C GLU A 93 -18.60 -4.30 36.91
N PHE A 94 -19.78 -3.69 36.81
CA PHE A 94 -20.35 -3.30 35.48
C PHE A 94 -19.58 -2.21 34.81
N LEU A 95 -18.92 -1.33 35.57
CA LEU A 95 -18.06 -0.28 34.98
C LEU A 95 -16.81 -0.88 34.33
N GLU A 96 -16.18 -1.90 34.96
CA GLU A 96 -15.01 -2.57 34.39
C GLU A 96 -15.35 -3.31 33.08
N ILE A 97 -16.50 -3.95 33.02
CA ILE A 97 -17.00 -4.61 31.80
C ILE A 97 -17.24 -3.59 30.69
N LEU A 98 -17.96 -2.50 30.99
CA LEU A 98 -18.23 -1.44 30.04
C LEU A 98 -16.93 -0.82 29.49
N GLU A 99 -15.94 -0.59 30.35
CA GLU A 99 -14.64 -0.04 29.94
C GLU A 99 -13.90 -1.00 29.02
N SER A 100 -13.87 -2.29 29.34
CA SER A 100 -13.25 -3.31 28.49
C SER A 100 -13.90 -3.41 27.11
N ASP A 101 -15.22 -3.46 27.08
CA ASP A 101 -15.98 -3.57 25.83
C ASP A 101 -15.86 -2.29 24.98
N TYR A 102 -15.84 -1.12 25.62
CA TYR A 102 -15.63 0.15 24.94
C TYR A 102 -14.22 0.25 24.31
N LEU A 103 -13.18 -0.18 25.03
CA LEU A 103 -11.81 -0.19 24.48
C LEU A 103 -11.71 -1.11 23.26
N LYS A 104 -12.30 -2.31 23.34
CA LYS A 104 -12.35 -3.23 22.21
C LYS A 104 -13.12 -2.64 21.01
N PHE A 105 -14.26 -2.02 21.28
CA PHE A 105 -15.03 -1.32 20.24
C PHE A 105 -14.21 -0.22 19.57
N GLN A 106 -13.44 0.58 20.33
CA GLN A 106 -12.56 1.60 19.75
C GLN A 106 -11.50 0.99 18.82
N GLU A 107 -10.88 -0.11 19.20
CA GLU A 107 -9.93 -0.81 18.33
C GLU A 107 -10.58 -1.30 17.04
N ASP A 108 -11.80 -1.82 17.10
CA ASP A 108 -12.52 -2.32 15.92
C ASP A 108 -13.02 -1.17 15.03
N LEU A 109 -13.44 -0.06 15.63
CA LEU A 109 -13.79 1.18 14.91
C LEU A 109 -12.58 1.76 14.18
N ASP A 110 -11.41 1.83 14.83
CA ASP A 110 -10.15 2.27 14.23
C ASP A 110 -9.70 1.38 13.06
N LYS A 111 -9.91 0.06 13.17
CA LYS A 111 -9.61 -0.89 12.07
C LYS A 111 -10.54 -0.66 10.89
N PHE A 112 -11.83 -0.45 11.15
CA PHE A 112 -12.82 -0.18 10.10
C PHE A 112 -12.54 1.15 9.40
N GLU A 113 -12.21 2.21 10.13
CA GLU A 113 -11.82 3.50 9.56
C GLU A 113 -10.61 3.37 8.63
N LYS A 114 -9.56 2.65 9.06
CA LYS A 114 -8.37 2.38 8.24
C LYS A 114 -8.72 1.60 6.98
N MET A 115 -9.59 0.59 7.08
CA MET A 115 -10.05 -0.18 5.92
C MET A 115 -10.81 0.70 4.92
N MET A 116 -11.60 1.67 5.39
CA MET A 116 -12.32 2.61 4.53
C MET A 116 -11.40 3.57 3.79
N LEU A 117 -10.29 3.98 4.40
CA LEU A 117 -9.27 4.82 3.75
C LEU A 117 -8.54 4.08 2.61
N LEU A 118 -8.58 2.74 2.60
CA LEU A 118 -7.93 1.86 1.62
C LEU A 118 -8.92 1.34 0.56
N SER A 119 -9.83 2.18 0.10
CA SER A 119 -10.90 1.81 -0.85
C SER A 119 -10.58 2.13 -2.32
N GLY A 120 -9.37 2.60 -2.64
CA GLY A 120 -8.94 2.90 -4.01
C GLY A 120 -8.88 1.65 -4.91
N GLU A 121 -9.03 1.85 -6.22
CA GLU A 121 -9.10 0.78 -7.24
C GLU A 121 -7.93 -0.21 -7.16
N HIS A 122 -6.73 0.27 -6.78
CA HIS A 122 -5.50 -0.53 -6.75
C HIS A 122 -4.99 -0.80 -5.32
N ASP A 123 -5.70 -0.32 -4.29
CA ASP A 123 -5.20 -0.37 -2.91
C ASP A 123 -4.99 -1.79 -2.38
N ASN A 124 -5.74 -2.75 -2.89
CA ASN A 124 -5.63 -4.17 -2.55
C ASN A 124 -4.49 -4.92 -3.27
N LEU A 125 -3.75 -4.24 -4.16
CA LEU A 125 -2.66 -4.85 -4.89
C LEU A 125 -1.38 -4.91 -4.03
N ASN A 126 -0.48 -5.82 -4.43
CA ASN A 126 0.89 -5.80 -3.96
C ASN A 126 1.60 -4.51 -4.43
N ALA A 127 2.71 -4.16 -3.81
CA ALA A 127 3.46 -2.96 -4.20
C ALA A 127 4.89 -3.29 -4.59
N ILE A 128 5.35 -2.65 -5.67
CA ILE A 128 6.76 -2.54 -6.02
C ILE A 128 7.26 -1.22 -5.45
N VAL A 129 8.28 -1.30 -4.60
CA VAL A 129 8.88 -0.14 -3.94
C VAL A 129 10.31 0.01 -4.42
N GLU A 130 10.64 1.19 -4.95
CA GLU A 130 11.97 1.56 -5.41
C GLU A 130 12.53 2.67 -4.52
N ILE A 131 13.79 2.53 -4.09
CA ILE A 131 14.46 3.51 -3.25
C ILE A 131 15.78 3.91 -3.93
N HIS A 132 15.95 5.22 -4.13
CA HIS A 132 17.17 5.78 -4.68
C HIS A 132 17.71 6.90 -3.77
N PRO A 133 19.04 6.93 -3.50
CA PRO A 133 19.65 8.04 -2.81
C PRO A 133 19.56 9.32 -3.66
N GLY A 134 19.27 10.42 -3.01
CA GLY A 134 19.32 11.74 -3.63
C GLY A 134 20.70 12.39 -3.51
N ALA A 135 20.75 13.71 -3.61
CA ALA A 135 21.97 14.46 -3.41
C ALA A 135 22.50 14.27 -1.98
N GLY A 136 23.81 14.00 -1.81
CA GLY A 136 24.44 13.83 -0.49
C GLY A 136 25.52 12.73 -0.41
N GLY A 137 25.85 12.08 -1.52
CA GLY A 137 26.91 11.05 -1.56
C GLY A 137 26.65 9.90 -0.58
N THR A 138 27.67 9.49 0.18
CA THR A 138 27.60 8.36 1.14
C THR A 138 26.49 8.52 2.17
N GLU A 139 26.21 9.73 2.64
CA GLU A 139 25.13 10.02 3.59
C GLU A 139 23.75 9.68 3.03
N SER A 140 23.48 9.99 1.75
CA SER A 140 22.21 9.70 1.12
C SER A 140 22.08 8.21 0.79
N GLN A 141 23.19 7.53 0.47
CA GLN A 141 23.23 6.07 0.27
C GLN A 141 22.90 5.33 1.58
N ASP A 142 23.47 5.77 2.71
CA ASP A 142 23.16 5.21 4.03
C ASP A 142 21.70 5.49 4.44
N TRP A 143 21.20 6.71 4.13
CA TRP A 143 19.78 7.02 4.36
C TRP A 143 18.83 6.12 3.57
N ALA A 144 19.14 5.87 2.29
CA ALA A 144 18.36 4.95 1.46
C ALA A 144 18.34 3.53 2.04
N GLU A 145 19.47 3.04 2.56
CA GLU A 145 19.52 1.73 3.24
C GLU A 145 18.73 1.71 4.55
N MET A 146 18.72 2.82 5.30
CA MET A 146 17.88 2.93 6.49
C MET A 146 16.40 2.86 6.16
N LEU A 147 15.95 3.53 5.08
CA LEU A 147 14.57 3.43 4.58
C LEU A 147 14.23 2.00 4.16
N PHE A 148 15.10 1.33 3.41
CA PHE A 148 14.92 -0.05 3.03
C PHE A 148 14.69 -0.96 4.24
N ARG A 149 15.55 -0.85 5.26
CA ARG A 149 15.39 -1.60 6.53
C ARG A 149 14.11 -1.24 7.27
N MET A 150 13.69 0.03 7.22
CA MET A 150 12.44 0.49 7.82
C MET A 150 11.22 -0.19 7.18
N TYR A 151 11.15 -0.19 5.84
CA TYR A 151 10.04 -0.84 5.12
C TYR A 151 10.04 -2.35 5.28
N GLN A 152 11.19 -3.02 5.31
CA GLN A 152 11.27 -4.45 5.62
C GLN A 152 10.69 -4.77 7.01
N ARG A 153 11.04 -3.97 8.04
CA ARG A 153 10.51 -4.15 9.40
C ARG A 153 9.02 -3.82 9.50
N TYR A 154 8.56 -2.84 8.74
CA TYR A 154 7.14 -2.53 8.66
C TYR A 154 6.36 -3.67 8.03
N ALA A 155 6.83 -4.19 6.90
CA ALA A 155 6.25 -5.34 6.23
C ALA A 155 6.20 -6.58 7.16
N SER A 156 7.29 -6.87 7.88
CA SER A 156 7.32 -7.97 8.85
C SER A 156 6.29 -7.82 9.98
N ARG A 157 6.04 -6.59 10.47
CA ARG A 157 5.00 -6.34 11.50
C ARG A 157 3.58 -6.49 10.98
N LYS A 158 3.40 -6.39 9.66
CA LYS A 158 2.12 -6.56 8.97
C LYS A 158 1.93 -7.97 8.41
N ASP A 159 2.87 -8.90 8.69
CA ASP A 159 2.91 -10.25 8.12
C ASP A 159 2.96 -10.27 6.58
N TRP A 160 3.51 -9.20 5.97
CA TRP A 160 3.73 -9.11 4.54
C TRP A 160 5.04 -9.77 4.13
N LYS A 161 5.05 -10.38 2.95
CA LYS A 161 6.24 -11.00 2.36
C LYS A 161 7.00 -9.99 1.51
N VAL A 162 8.31 -9.84 1.78
CA VAL A 162 9.21 -8.97 1.00
C VAL A 162 10.11 -9.83 0.13
N GLU A 163 10.17 -9.51 -1.15
CA GLU A 163 11.07 -10.11 -2.15
C GLU A 163 11.91 -8.99 -2.77
N VAL A 164 13.23 -9.09 -2.63
CA VAL A 164 14.14 -8.11 -3.23
C VAL A 164 14.36 -8.50 -4.68
N LEU A 165 13.97 -7.63 -5.61
CA LEU A 165 14.09 -7.85 -7.06
C LEU A 165 15.44 -7.37 -7.61
N ASP A 166 15.93 -6.23 -7.12
CA ASP A 166 17.21 -5.66 -7.48
C ASP A 166 17.83 -4.95 -6.28
N TYR A 167 19.15 -5.03 -6.16
CA TYR A 167 19.88 -4.42 -5.07
C TYR A 167 21.29 -4.04 -5.51
N LEU A 168 21.61 -2.75 -5.41
CA LEU A 168 22.92 -2.24 -5.77
C LEU A 168 23.58 -1.56 -4.56
N ASP A 169 24.69 -2.13 -4.10
CA ASP A 169 25.46 -1.61 -2.98
C ASP A 169 26.03 -0.22 -3.25
N GLY A 170 26.16 0.57 -2.20
CA GLY A 170 26.91 1.84 -2.20
C GLY A 170 28.42 1.60 -2.32
N ASP A 171 29.15 2.62 -2.76
CA ASP A 171 30.62 2.50 -2.92
C ASP A 171 31.35 2.36 -1.59
N VAL A 172 30.86 2.99 -0.52
CA VAL A 172 31.50 3.03 0.81
C VAL A 172 30.53 2.54 1.87
N ALA A 173 29.26 2.92 1.80
CA ALA A 173 28.20 2.52 2.72
C ALA A 173 26.84 2.73 2.07
N GLY A 174 25.82 2.03 2.59
CA GLY A 174 24.45 2.16 2.11
C GLY A 174 24.22 1.54 0.74
N ILE A 175 23.20 1.99 0.04
CA ILE A 175 22.76 1.46 -1.26
C ILE A 175 22.69 2.56 -2.33
N LYS A 176 22.93 2.20 -3.59
CA LYS A 176 22.70 3.05 -4.78
C LYS A 176 21.28 2.91 -5.32
N SER A 177 20.70 1.74 -5.17
CA SER A 177 19.30 1.49 -5.51
C SER A 177 18.85 0.20 -4.86
N VAL A 178 17.56 0.10 -4.58
CA VAL A 178 16.89 -1.15 -4.28
C VAL A 178 15.49 -1.14 -4.84
N THR A 179 15.10 -2.26 -5.44
CA THR A 179 13.73 -2.53 -5.87
C THR A 179 13.23 -3.76 -5.13
N MET A 180 12.10 -3.64 -4.45
CA MET A 180 11.51 -4.74 -3.71
C MET A 180 10.03 -4.87 -4.03
N LEU A 181 9.56 -6.11 -4.12
CA LEU A 181 8.16 -6.47 -4.23
C LEU A 181 7.64 -6.85 -2.84
N ILE A 182 6.59 -6.18 -2.40
CA ILE A 182 5.95 -6.43 -1.10
C ILE A 182 4.56 -7.02 -1.37
N LYS A 183 4.32 -8.24 -0.86
CA LYS A 183 3.10 -9.02 -1.08
C LYS A 183 2.31 -9.16 0.22
N GLY A 184 1.03 -8.89 0.17
CA GLY A 184 0.12 -9.00 1.31
C GLY A 184 -1.22 -8.31 1.06
N GLU A 185 -2.03 -8.19 2.10
CA GLU A 185 -3.33 -7.50 2.02
C GLU A 185 -3.12 -5.98 2.06
N ASP A 186 -3.71 -5.26 1.09
CA ASP A 186 -3.75 -3.79 0.97
C ASP A 186 -2.37 -3.09 0.99
N VAL A 187 -1.34 -3.77 0.49
CA VAL A 187 0.05 -3.27 0.56
C VAL A 187 0.21 -1.95 -0.16
N TYR A 188 -0.27 -1.87 -1.42
CA TYR A 188 -0.16 -0.64 -2.20
C TYR A 188 -0.95 0.51 -1.55
N GLY A 189 -2.14 0.23 -1.05
CA GLY A 189 -2.96 1.21 -0.34
C GLY A 189 -2.25 1.84 0.85
N HIS A 190 -1.53 1.03 1.64
CA HIS A 190 -0.74 1.50 2.77
C HIS A 190 0.51 2.27 2.37
N LEU A 191 1.16 1.89 1.27
CA LEU A 191 2.47 2.43 0.89
C LEU A 191 2.40 3.55 -0.15
N LYS A 192 1.31 3.70 -0.89
CA LYS A 192 1.16 4.73 -1.94
C LYS A 192 1.44 6.15 -1.46
N ALA A 193 1.11 6.45 -0.20
CA ALA A 193 1.34 7.77 0.41
C ALA A 193 2.81 8.04 0.75
N GLU A 194 3.64 6.99 0.78
CA GLU A 194 5.09 7.10 1.03
C GLU A 194 5.87 7.54 -0.22
N LYS A 195 5.23 7.55 -1.40
CA LYS A 195 5.86 7.99 -2.65
C LYS A 195 6.29 9.44 -2.54
N GLY A 196 7.61 9.67 -2.71
CA GLY A 196 8.16 11.03 -2.67
C GLY A 196 9.59 11.10 -2.18
N VAL A 197 10.00 12.31 -1.76
CA VAL A 197 11.35 12.58 -1.27
C VAL A 197 11.37 12.57 0.24
N HIS A 198 12.18 11.68 0.81
CA HIS A 198 12.38 11.49 2.24
C HIS A 198 13.63 12.23 2.71
N ARG A 199 13.47 13.07 3.72
CA ARG A 199 14.54 13.90 4.27
C ARG A 199 15.01 13.37 5.61
N LEU A 200 16.33 13.19 5.78
CA LEU A 200 16.99 12.90 7.05
C LEU A 200 17.84 14.09 7.49
N VAL A 201 17.75 14.46 8.75
CA VAL A 201 18.65 15.43 9.39
C VAL A 201 19.25 14.79 10.64
N ARG A 202 20.56 14.53 10.62
CA ARG A 202 21.27 13.92 11.74
C ARG A 202 22.71 14.40 11.84
N LEU A 203 23.38 14.08 12.94
CA LEU A 203 24.84 14.17 13.00
C LEU A 203 25.45 13.09 12.12
N SER A 204 26.36 13.48 11.21
CA SER A 204 26.98 12.56 10.26
C SER A 204 27.88 11.55 10.97
N PRO A 205 27.70 10.25 10.74
CA PRO A 205 28.65 9.24 11.18
C PRO A 205 29.92 9.20 10.29
N PHE A 206 29.88 9.81 9.11
CA PHE A 206 30.96 9.83 8.13
C PHE A 206 31.78 11.11 8.18
N ASP A 207 31.33 12.15 8.88
CA ASP A 207 32.05 13.38 9.09
C ASP A 207 32.87 13.33 10.41
N SER A 208 34.19 13.43 10.32
CA SER A 208 35.06 13.45 11.49
C SER A 208 34.75 14.58 12.47
N ALA A 209 34.22 15.71 11.97
CA ALA A 209 33.80 16.85 12.78
C ALA A 209 32.38 16.67 13.37
N LYS A 210 31.69 15.56 13.11
CA LYS A 210 30.34 15.24 13.60
C LYS A 210 29.33 16.37 13.37
N ARG A 211 29.41 17.04 12.24
CA ARG A 211 28.50 18.12 11.88
C ARG A 211 27.11 17.56 11.50
N ARG A 212 26.12 18.42 11.61
CA ARG A 212 24.76 18.12 11.21
C ARG A 212 24.63 18.17 9.70
N HIS A 213 24.21 17.06 9.08
CA HIS A 213 23.99 16.93 7.65
C HIS A 213 22.52 16.69 7.33
N THR A 214 22.12 17.12 6.14
CA THR A 214 20.80 16.83 5.57
C THR A 214 20.99 15.95 4.35
N SER A 215 20.28 14.83 4.31
CA SER A 215 20.30 13.86 3.21
C SER A 215 18.91 13.63 2.68
N PHE A 216 18.81 13.30 1.40
CA PHE A 216 17.57 13.01 0.72
C PHE A 216 17.65 11.63 0.08
N ALA A 217 16.51 10.94 0.04
CA ALA A 217 16.30 9.73 -0.75
C ALA A 217 14.91 9.78 -1.35
N SER A 218 14.76 9.30 -2.56
CA SER A 218 13.45 9.14 -3.21
C SER A 218 12.93 7.74 -2.99
N VAL A 219 11.63 7.66 -2.70
CA VAL A 219 10.88 6.41 -2.65
C VAL A 219 9.82 6.49 -3.74
N ASP A 220 9.78 5.50 -4.62
CA ASP A 220 8.69 5.31 -5.57
C ASP A 220 7.90 4.08 -5.17
N VAL A 221 6.57 4.14 -5.33
CA VAL A 221 5.65 3.05 -5.01
C VAL A 221 4.71 2.86 -6.18
N MET A 222 4.70 1.65 -6.72
CA MET A 222 3.87 1.24 -7.85
C MET A 222 3.07 0.00 -7.51
N PRO A 223 1.82 -0.13 -7.97
CA PRO A 223 1.06 -1.36 -7.79
C PRO A 223 1.62 -2.47 -8.70
N GLU A 224 1.60 -3.72 -8.19
CA GLU A 224 1.89 -4.90 -9.01
C GLU A 224 0.64 -5.27 -9.82
N PHE A 225 0.67 -5.06 -11.12
CA PHE A 225 -0.40 -5.51 -12.02
C PHE A 225 -0.14 -6.95 -12.45
N ASN A 226 -1.06 -7.85 -12.09
CA ASN A 226 -1.01 -9.27 -12.48
C ASN A 226 -1.71 -9.55 -13.83
N ASN A 227 -2.27 -8.52 -14.44
CA ASN A 227 -2.95 -8.68 -15.72
C ASN A 227 -1.93 -8.58 -16.85
N GLU A 228 -1.81 -9.62 -17.65
CA GLU A 228 -1.20 -9.55 -18.97
C GLU A 228 -2.05 -8.56 -19.79
N ILE A 229 -1.63 -7.32 -19.82
CA ILE A 229 -2.19 -6.35 -20.75
C ILE A 229 -1.62 -6.75 -22.11
N GLU A 230 -2.41 -7.35 -22.97
CA GLU A 230 -2.04 -7.55 -24.37
C GLU A 230 -1.89 -6.16 -25.02
N ILE A 231 -0.65 -5.71 -25.12
CA ILE A 231 -0.33 -4.47 -25.84
C ILE A 231 0.07 -4.87 -27.26
N ASP A 232 -0.75 -4.53 -28.23
CA ASP A 232 -0.40 -4.67 -29.64
C ASP A 232 0.55 -3.55 -30.04
N ILE A 233 1.84 -3.86 -30.11
CA ILE A 233 2.89 -2.91 -30.53
C ILE A 233 3.21 -3.19 -32.01
N LYS A 234 2.83 -2.26 -32.87
CA LYS A 234 3.17 -2.34 -34.30
C LYS A 234 4.61 -1.91 -34.55
N ASN A 235 5.31 -2.65 -35.42
CA ASN A 235 6.69 -2.33 -35.76
C ASN A 235 6.83 -0.94 -36.41
N GLU A 236 5.79 -0.43 -37.08
CA GLU A 236 5.74 0.90 -37.69
C GLU A 236 5.73 2.04 -36.67
N ASP A 237 5.31 1.75 -35.44
CA ASP A 237 5.27 2.71 -34.32
C ASP A 237 6.57 2.73 -33.51
N LEU A 238 7.54 1.88 -33.87
CA LEU A 238 8.80 1.78 -33.17
C LEU A 238 9.93 2.42 -33.95
N LYS A 239 10.66 3.33 -33.31
CA LYS A 239 11.96 3.82 -33.79
C LYS A 239 13.05 3.13 -33.00
N ILE A 240 13.91 2.35 -33.71
CA ILE A 240 15.01 1.61 -33.09
C ILE A 240 16.31 2.31 -33.46
N ASP A 241 17.01 2.82 -32.46
CA ASP A 241 18.33 3.46 -32.62
C ASP A 241 19.37 2.62 -31.87
N THR A 242 20.53 2.42 -32.46
CA THR A 242 21.69 1.81 -31.82
C THR A 242 22.72 2.86 -31.44
N TYR A 243 23.37 2.68 -30.30
CA TYR A 243 24.40 3.60 -29.82
C TYR A 243 25.46 2.88 -29.01
N ARG A 244 26.55 3.58 -28.68
CA ARG A 244 27.63 3.00 -27.87
C ARG A 244 27.24 2.90 -26.41
N ALA A 245 27.40 1.71 -25.84
CA ALA A 245 27.16 1.51 -24.40
C ALA A 245 28.15 2.35 -23.57
N SER A 246 27.66 2.99 -22.51
CA SER A 246 28.50 3.70 -21.55
C SER A 246 28.66 2.85 -20.28
N GLY A 247 29.90 2.50 -19.92
CA GLY A 247 30.18 1.71 -18.72
C GLY A 247 31.65 1.36 -18.56
N ALA A 248 32.05 0.87 -17.40
CA ALA A 248 33.39 0.33 -17.16
C ALA A 248 33.57 -0.96 -17.93
N GLY A 249 34.33 -0.91 -19.02
CA GLY A 249 34.61 -2.06 -19.87
C GLY A 249 35.69 -1.73 -20.89
N GLY A 250 36.41 -2.74 -21.32
CA GLY A 250 37.58 -2.60 -22.21
C GLY A 250 37.28 -2.05 -23.59
N GLN A 251 38.27 -2.04 -24.47
CA GLN A 251 38.29 -1.41 -25.80
C GLN A 251 37.12 -1.80 -26.74
N HIS A 252 36.42 -2.92 -26.47
CA HIS A 252 35.28 -3.41 -27.26
C HIS A 252 34.00 -2.59 -27.03
N ILE A 253 33.71 -2.20 -25.81
CA ILE A 253 32.49 -1.44 -25.45
C ILE A 253 32.50 -0.04 -26.04
N ASN A 254 33.69 0.55 -26.20
CA ASN A 254 33.87 1.89 -26.72
C ASN A 254 33.90 1.97 -28.27
N LYS A 255 33.94 0.84 -28.99
CA LYS A 255 34.04 0.79 -30.45
C LYS A 255 32.79 0.26 -31.15
N THR A 256 31.92 -0.47 -30.47
CA THR A 256 30.74 -1.08 -31.07
C THR A 256 29.47 -0.45 -30.56
N ASP A 257 28.50 -0.17 -31.44
CA ASP A 257 27.17 0.33 -31.07
C ASP A 257 26.30 -0.83 -30.60
N SER A 258 26.58 -1.36 -29.39
CA SER A 258 25.93 -2.53 -28.83
C SER A 258 24.69 -2.21 -27.99
N ALA A 259 24.52 -0.95 -27.61
CA ALA A 259 23.32 -0.51 -26.89
C ALA A 259 22.16 -0.21 -27.84
N VAL A 260 20.95 -0.58 -27.44
CA VAL A 260 19.74 -0.37 -28.24
C VAL A 260 18.80 0.60 -27.49
N ARG A 261 18.27 1.55 -28.24
CA ARG A 261 17.19 2.43 -27.77
C ARG A 261 15.98 2.22 -28.65
N ILE A 262 14.86 1.91 -28.03
CA ILE A 262 13.57 1.77 -28.71
C ILE A 262 12.67 2.92 -28.24
N THR A 263 12.15 3.68 -29.18
CA THR A 263 11.19 4.76 -28.92
C THR A 263 9.86 4.39 -29.54
N HIS A 264 8.82 4.31 -28.73
CA HIS A 264 7.44 4.16 -29.21
C HIS A 264 6.90 5.54 -29.58
N ILE A 265 6.75 5.80 -30.91
CA ILE A 265 6.44 7.11 -31.46
C ILE A 265 5.13 7.71 -30.91
N PRO A 266 4.01 6.95 -30.83
CA PRO A 266 2.73 7.50 -30.38
C PRO A 266 2.73 7.97 -28.93
N THR A 267 3.47 7.29 -28.04
CA THR A 267 3.51 7.60 -26.60
C THR A 267 4.76 8.31 -26.15
N ASN A 268 5.78 8.46 -27.01
CA ASN A 268 7.12 8.97 -26.68
C ASN A 268 7.83 8.19 -25.55
N ILE A 269 7.40 6.96 -25.28
CA ILE A 269 8.08 6.11 -24.30
C ILE A 269 9.40 5.64 -24.90
N VAL A 270 10.51 5.84 -24.18
CA VAL A 270 11.84 5.45 -24.58
C VAL A 270 12.39 4.40 -23.63
N VAL A 271 12.76 3.24 -24.17
CA VAL A 271 13.39 2.15 -23.41
C VAL A 271 14.80 1.94 -23.97
N THR A 272 15.78 1.74 -23.07
CA THR A 272 17.18 1.50 -23.45
C THR A 272 17.68 0.22 -22.81
N CYS A 273 18.43 -0.58 -23.55
CA CYS A 273 19.09 -1.78 -23.05
C CYS A 273 20.60 -1.74 -23.38
N GLN A 274 21.44 -1.98 -22.36
CA GLN A 274 22.91 -2.00 -22.48
C GLN A 274 23.52 -3.26 -21.85
N SER A 275 22.70 -4.17 -21.33
CA SER A 275 23.16 -5.33 -20.55
C SER A 275 23.74 -6.46 -21.40
N GLN A 276 23.45 -6.51 -22.70
CA GLN A 276 23.91 -7.55 -23.62
C GLN A 276 25.12 -7.09 -24.44
N ARG A 277 26.02 -8.05 -24.80
CA ARG A 277 27.23 -7.77 -25.59
C ARG A 277 26.96 -7.60 -27.09
N SER A 278 25.81 -7.99 -27.57
CA SER A 278 25.35 -7.88 -28.96
C SER A 278 23.92 -7.37 -29.01
N GLN A 279 23.54 -6.80 -30.16
CA GLN A 279 22.19 -6.35 -30.49
C GLN A 279 21.21 -7.53 -30.54
#